data_ef7ed4b189d9656ffacb50a428e7ae84
#
_entry.id   ef7ed4b189d9656ffacb50a428e7ae84
#
_cell.length_a   1.000
_cell.length_b   1.000
_cell.length_c   1.000
_cell.angle_alpha   90.00
_cell.angle_beta   90.00
_cell.angle_gamma   90.00
#
_symmetry.space_group_name_H-M   'P 1'
#
loop_
_entity.id
_entity.type
_entity.pdbx_description
1 polymer ?
#
loop_
_entity_poly.entity_id
_entity_poly.type
_entity_poly.pdbx_seq_one_letter_code
_entity_poly.pdbx_strand_id
1 'polypeptide(L)'
;MHGSGVTLGDVNGDELIDIYIPRIKEDNVLYINKGEWQFEDFTIAAGVAAPNRYSNGSVFADVDGDRDLDLIVTALGGPNSVFINDGKGIFIEKKLESKLNNPGSTSSALADVDNDGDLDLYITNYKRKAMRDSLPPPAISFDNTLYESPDGKWEVVPPFN
;
A
#
# COMPACT_ATOMS: atom_id res chain seq x y z
N MET A 1 11.18 -13.39 12.51
CA MET A 1 11.48 -12.82 11.17
C MET A 1 10.13 -12.52 10.56
N HIS A 2 9.78 -11.25 10.34
CA HIS A 2 8.53 -10.87 9.68
C HIS A 2 8.89 -10.57 8.23
N GLY A 3 8.28 -11.29 7.29
CA GLY A 3 8.42 -11.03 5.87
C GLY A 3 7.58 -9.80 5.52
N SER A 4 8.10 -8.93 4.69
CA SER A 4 7.35 -7.93 3.96
C SER A 4 6.91 -8.50 2.61
N GLY A 5 5.85 -7.95 2.04
CA GLY A 5 5.37 -8.34 0.72
C GLY A 5 6.33 -7.93 -0.41
N VAL A 6 5.93 -8.26 -1.62
CA VAL A 6 6.52 -7.76 -2.87
C VAL A 6 5.38 -7.39 -3.79
N THR A 7 5.55 -6.34 -4.57
CA THR A 7 4.56 -5.89 -5.55
C THR A 7 5.22 -5.78 -6.92
N LEU A 8 4.52 -6.27 -7.92
CA LEU A 8 5.01 -6.36 -9.30
C LEU A 8 4.06 -5.58 -10.21
N GLY A 9 4.60 -4.78 -11.11
CA GLY A 9 3.83 -4.02 -12.09
C GLY A 9 4.75 -3.19 -12.98
N ASP A 10 4.29 -2.83 -14.17
CA ASP A 10 4.94 -1.87 -15.05
C ASP A 10 4.57 -0.46 -14.59
N VAL A 11 5.50 0.24 -13.94
CA VAL A 11 5.21 1.57 -13.38
C VAL A 11 5.66 2.73 -14.27
N ASN A 12 6.38 2.43 -15.36
CA ASN A 12 6.92 3.45 -16.25
C ASN A 12 6.40 3.33 -17.70
N GLY A 13 5.52 2.34 -17.98
CA GLY A 13 4.87 2.15 -19.27
C GLY A 13 5.78 1.54 -20.35
N ASP A 14 6.86 0.82 -19.95
CA ASP A 14 7.80 0.21 -20.89
C ASP A 14 7.51 -1.27 -21.21
N GLU A 15 6.38 -1.80 -20.73
CA GLU A 15 5.92 -3.20 -20.86
C GLU A 15 6.82 -4.23 -20.14
N LEU A 16 7.72 -3.78 -19.27
CA LEU A 16 8.52 -4.65 -18.42
C LEU A 16 8.00 -4.58 -16.96
N ILE A 17 8.04 -5.70 -16.25
CA ILE A 17 7.55 -5.75 -14.88
C ILE A 17 8.62 -5.27 -13.92
N ASP A 18 8.32 -4.21 -13.19
CA ASP A 18 9.12 -3.64 -12.12
C ASP A 18 8.81 -4.30 -10.77
N ILE A 19 9.68 -4.10 -9.79
CA ILE A 19 9.58 -4.75 -8.49
C ILE A 19 9.64 -3.70 -7.38
N TYR A 20 8.58 -3.62 -6.55
CA TYR A 20 8.60 -2.85 -5.31
C TYR A 20 8.65 -3.76 -4.09
N ILE A 21 9.56 -3.47 -3.16
CA ILE A 21 9.78 -4.25 -1.95
C ILE A 21 9.63 -3.34 -0.72
N PRO A 22 8.52 -3.42 0.03
CA PRO A 22 8.39 -2.75 1.31
C PRO A 22 9.33 -3.40 2.33
N ARG A 23 9.95 -2.60 3.20
CA ARG A 23 10.89 -3.11 4.22
C ARG A 23 10.56 -2.56 5.60
N ILE A 24 10.67 -3.43 6.62
CA ILE A 24 10.28 -3.07 7.98
C ILE A 24 11.31 -2.17 8.67
N LYS A 25 12.59 -2.35 8.44
CA LYS A 25 13.66 -1.67 9.16
C LYS A 25 14.50 -0.71 8.33
N GLU A 26 14.31 -0.75 7.05
CA GLU A 26 15.07 0.01 6.07
C GLU A 26 14.11 0.74 5.14
N ASP A 27 14.64 1.64 4.33
CA ASP A 27 13.86 2.28 3.29
C ASP A 27 13.38 1.24 2.27
N ASN A 28 12.15 1.40 1.77
CA ASN A 28 11.61 0.54 0.73
C ASN A 28 12.46 0.65 -0.54
N VAL A 29 12.31 -0.28 -1.46
CA VAL A 29 13.08 -0.28 -2.72
C VAL A 29 12.16 -0.47 -3.91
N LEU A 30 12.38 0.34 -4.95
CA LEU A 30 11.82 0.17 -6.29
C LEU A 30 12.95 -0.18 -7.26
N TYR A 31 12.82 -1.31 -7.91
CA TYR A 31 13.69 -1.75 -8.99
C TYR A 31 12.96 -1.64 -10.33
N ILE A 32 13.52 -0.85 -11.24
CA ILE A 32 13.05 -0.78 -12.63
C ILE A 32 13.74 -1.86 -13.45
N ASN A 33 12.94 -2.62 -14.18
CA ASN A 33 13.40 -3.67 -15.09
C ASN A 33 13.99 -3.04 -16.37
N LYS A 34 15.19 -3.44 -16.76
CA LYS A 34 15.85 -2.98 -17.99
C LYS A 34 15.87 -4.05 -19.07
N GLY A 35 15.11 -5.13 -18.88
CA GLY A 35 15.18 -6.30 -19.73
C GLY A 35 16.35 -7.22 -19.38
N GLU A 36 16.37 -8.41 -19.95
CA GLU A 36 17.45 -9.42 -19.77
C GLU A 36 17.80 -9.70 -18.29
N TRP A 37 16.82 -9.64 -17.38
CA TRP A 37 16.97 -9.79 -15.92
C TRP A 37 17.90 -8.74 -15.27
N GLN A 38 18.06 -7.59 -15.89
CA GLN A 38 18.78 -6.46 -15.30
C GLN A 38 17.79 -5.51 -14.63
N PHE A 39 18.11 -5.12 -13.41
CA PHE A 39 17.28 -4.20 -12.60
C PHE A 39 18.13 -3.02 -12.11
N GLU A 40 17.53 -1.84 -12.15
CA GLU A 40 18.12 -0.60 -11.65
C GLU A 40 17.38 -0.16 -10.38
N ASP A 41 18.12 0.16 -9.30
CA ASP A 41 17.51 0.79 -8.12
C ASP A 41 17.11 2.23 -8.45
N PHE A 42 15.81 2.45 -8.53
CA PHE A 42 15.21 3.73 -8.88
C PHE A 42 14.50 4.41 -7.69
N THR A 43 14.64 3.86 -6.50
CA THR A 43 13.91 4.20 -5.29
C THR A 43 13.89 5.69 -4.98
N ILE A 44 15.08 6.31 -4.95
CA ILE A 44 15.21 7.72 -4.59
C ILE A 44 14.70 8.61 -5.71
N ALA A 45 15.02 8.29 -6.97
CA ALA A 45 14.53 9.04 -8.12
C ALA A 45 13.01 8.97 -8.22
N ALA A 46 12.43 7.82 -7.96
CA ALA A 46 10.98 7.63 -7.93
C ALA A 46 10.26 8.30 -6.75
N GLY A 47 10.96 8.59 -5.65
CA GLY A 47 10.36 9.22 -4.47
C GLY A 47 9.60 8.26 -3.53
N VAL A 48 9.83 6.94 -3.61
CA VAL A 48 9.04 5.92 -2.93
C VAL A 48 9.73 5.21 -1.76
N ALA A 49 10.83 5.75 -1.26
CA ALA A 49 11.62 5.18 -0.17
C ALA A 49 10.82 5.01 1.14
N ALA A 50 9.86 5.87 1.43
CA ALA A 50 9.03 5.88 2.65
C ALA A 50 9.84 5.65 3.94
N PRO A 51 10.82 6.48 4.27
CA PRO A 51 11.74 6.25 5.37
C PRO A 51 11.02 6.22 6.73
N ASN A 52 11.53 5.38 7.66
CA ASN A 52 11.05 5.26 9.05
C ASN A 52 9.57 4.83 9.22
N ARG A 53 8.99 4.12 8.27
CA ARG A 53 7.56 3.75 8.32
C ARG A 53 7.28 2.32 8.76
N TYR A 54 8.27 1.46 8.80
CA TYR A 54 8.09 0.02 9.08
C TYR A 54 7.09 -0.60 8.09
N SER A 55 7.34 -0.38 6.80
CA SER A 55 6.49 -0.84 5.72
C SER A 55 6.38 -2.36 5.69
N ASN A 56 5.16 -2.90 5.50
CA ASN A 56 4.93 -4.34 5.59
C ASN A 56 4.23 -4.92 4.36
N GLY A 57 3.34 -4.19 3.74
CA GLY A 57 2.63 -4.60 2.53
C GLY A 57 2.60 -3.47 1.50
N SER A 58 2.38 -3.83 0.26
CA SER A 58 2.20 -2.88 -0.84
C SER A 58 1.32 -3.46 -1.92
N VAL A 59 0.74 -2.61 -2.74
CA VAL A 59 -0.03 -2.97 -3.94
C VAL A 59 0.08 -1.86 -4.97
N PHE A 60 0.19 -2.23 -6.25
CA PHE A 60 0.03 -1.34 -7.37
C PHE A 60 -1.41 -1.37 -7.87
N ALA A 61 -1.99 -0.20 -8.13
CA ALA A 61 -3.32 -0.05 -8.74
C ALA A 61 -3.45 1.37 -9.29
N ASP A 62 -4.24 1.55 -10.31
CA ASP A 62 -4.71 2.85 -10.78
C ASP A 62 -5.77 3.36 -9.79
N VAL A 63 -5.42 4.33 -8.93
CA VAL A 63 -6.33 4.84 -7.89
C VAL A 63 -6.91 6.22 -8.21
N ASP A 64 -6.48 6.86 -9.28
CA ASP A 64 -7.01 8.16 -9.70
C ASP A 64 -7.62 8.15 -11.10
N GLY A 65 -7.64 6.99 -11.77
CA GLY A 65 -8.33 6.75 -13.02
C GLY A 65 -7.58 7.21 -14.27
N ASP A 66 -6.27 7.47 -14.16
CA ASP A 66 -5.43 7.93 -15.26
C ASP A 66 -4.79 6.80 -16.07
N ARG A 67 -4.93 5.54 -15.62
CA ARG A 67 -4.44 4.28 -16.18
C ARG A 67 -2.97 3.98 -15.91
N ASP A 68 -2.34 4.74 -15.05
CA ASP A 68 -1.00 4.47 -14.57
C ASP A 68 -1.06 3.70 -13.23
N LEU A 69 -0.04 2.94 -12.91
CA LEU A 69 -0.02 2.20 -11.65
C LEU A 69 0.51 3.07 -10.51
N ASP A 70 -0.38 3.43 -9.60
CA ASP A 70 -0.04 4.06 -8.33
C ASP A 70 0.40 3.03 -7.30
N LEU A 71 0.96 3.51 -6.19
CA LEU A 71 1.49 2.64 -5.15
C LEU A 71 0.85 2.94 -3.80
N ILE A 72 0.26 1.91 -3.18
CA ILE A 72 -0.19 1.93 -1.80
C ILE A 72 0.77 1.12 -0.96
N VAL A 73 1.21 1.68 0.18
CA VAL A 73 2.12 1.01 1.13
C VAL A 73 1.51 1.01 2.51
N THR A 74 1.36 -0.17 3.11
CA THR A 74 0.90 -0.34 4.48
C THR A 74 2.07 -0.39 5.46
N ALA A 75 1.87 0.16 6.67
CA ALA A 75 2.92 0.27 7.67
C ALA A 75 2.48 -0.20 9.07
N LEU A 76 3.38 -0.93 9.75
CA LEU A 76 3.15 -1.42 11.11
C LEU A 76 3.35 -0.34 12.18
N GLY A 77 4.23 0.60 11.96
CA GLY A 77 4.66 1.57 12.98
C GLY A 77 4.46 3.04 12.62
N GLY A 78 3.97 3.33 11.43
CA GLY A 78 3.75 4.68 10.92
C GLY A 78 2.47 4.78 10.11
N PRO A 79 2.23 5.92 9.46
CA PRO A 79 1.12 6.07 8.54
C PRO A 79 1.30 5.19 7.30
N ASN A 80 0.19 4.73 6.75
CA ASN A 80 0.17 4.18 5.40
C ASN A 80 0.48 5.29 4.38
N SER A 81 0.96 4.93 3.22
CA SER A 81 1.29 5.87 2.14
C SER A 81 0.53 5.53 0.88
N VAL A 82 0.07 6.55 0.18
CA VAL A 82 -0.35 6.46 -1.22
C VAL A 82 0.55 7.37 -2.02
N PHE A 83 1.12 6.84 -3.08
CA PHE A 83 2.00 7.53 -3.99
C PHE A 83 1.35 7.52 -5.37
N ILE A 84 1.06 8.69 -5.90
CA ILE A 84 0.49 8.87 -7.23
C ILE A 84 1.62 8.93 -8.24
N ASN A 85 1.52 8.13 -9.28
CA ASN A 85 2.47 8.02 -10.38
C ASN A 85 2.21 9.12 -11.44
N ASP A 86 3.21 9.47 -12.20
CA ASP A 86 3.09 10.33 -13.39
C ASP A 86 3.13 9.55 -14.72
N GLY A 87 2.98 8.22 -14.64
CA GLY A 87 3.09 7.30 -15.77
C GLY A 87 4.51 7.03 -16.25
N LYS A 88 5.52 7.53 -15.54
CA LYS A 88 6.95 7.35 -15.87
C LYS A 88 7.75 6.79 -14.70
N GLY A 89 7.07 6.30 -13.66
CA GLY A 89 7.68 5.76 -12.47
C GLY A 89 8.16 6.83 -11.48
N ILE A 90 7.70 8.08 -11.61
CA ILE A 90 7.95 9.15 -10.64
C ILE A 90 6.69 9.36 -9.82
N PHE A 91 6.82 9.25 -8.51
CA PHE A 91 5.69 9.25 -7.61
C PHE A 91 5.67 10.46 -6.68
N ILE A 92 4.48 10.93 -6.40
CA ILE A 92 4.24 12.00 -5.41
C ILE A 92 3.39 11.41 -4.28
N GLU A 93 3.92 11.49 -3.05
CA GLU A 93 3.17 11.03 -1.88
C GLU A 93 1.96 11.93 -1.61
N LYS A 94 0.77 11.33 -1.63
CA LYS A 94 -0.48 11.98 -1.27
C LYS A 94 -0.71 11.84 0.24
N LYS A 95 -0.98 12.95 0.92
CA LYS A 95 -1.36 12.92 2.33
C LYS A 95 -2.70 12.23 2.48
N LEU A 96 -2.70 11.13 3.23
CA LEU A 96 -3.91 10.43 3.61
C LEU A 96 -4.57 11.12 4.81
N GLU A 97 -5.89 11.09 4.85
CA GLU A 97 -6.65 11.54 6.00
C GLU A 97 -6.34 10.68 7.25
N SER A 98 -6.57 11.25 8.43
CA SER A 98 -6.19 10.63 9.71
C SER A 98 -6.79 9.22 9.94
N LYS A 99 -7.87 8.89 9.27
CA LYS A 99 -8.53 7.58 9.36
C LYS A 99 -7.71 6.45 8.73
N LEU A 100 -6.91 6.74 7.70
CA LEU A 100 -6.00 5.79 7.03
C LEU A 100 -4.66 5.59 7.76
N ASN A 101 -4.39 6.45 8.73
CA ASN A 101 -3.12 6.47 9.45
C ASN A 101 -3.12 5.59 10.71
N ASN A 102 -3.95 4.56 10.77
CA ASN A 102 -3.94 3.64 11.89
C ASN A 102 -2.63 2.83 11.89
N PRO A 103 -1.85 2.91 12.98
CA PRO A 103 -0.66 2.09 13.10
C PRO A 103 -1.06 0.61 13.23
N GLY A 104 -0.31 -0.26 12.57
CA GLY A 104 -0.55 -1.70 12.61
C GLY A 104 -1.12 -2.30 11.33
N SER A 105 -1.14 -1.56 10.24
CA SER A 105 -1.57 -2.08 8.94
C SER A 105 -0.64 -3.17 8.44
N THR A 106 -1.21 -4.28 7.97
CA THR A 106 -0.44 -5.47 7.59
C THR A 106 -0.56 -5.84 6.13
N SER A 107 -1.72 -5.61 5.54
CA SER A 107 -1.97 -5.94 4.14
C SER A 107 -3.08 -5.06 3.59
N SER A 108 -3.13 -4.95 2.27
CA SER A 108 -4.19 -4.25 1.54
C SER A 108 -4.67 -5.09 0.36
N ALA A 109 -5.90 -4.86 -0.05
CA ALA A 109 -6.50 -5.39 -1.27
C ALA A 109 -7.40 -4.32 -1.89
N LEU A 110 -7.55 -4.38 -3.21
CA LEU A 110 -8.41 -3.48 -3.96
C LEU A 110 -9.39 -4.31 -4.79
N ALA A 111 -10.62 -3.86 -4.83
CA ALA A 111 -11.68 -4.37 -5.68
C ALA A 111 -12.79 -3.34 -5.79
N ASP A 112 -13.50 -3.30 -6.89
CA ASP A 112 -14.79 -2.62 -7.00
C ASP A 112 -15.85 -3.51 -6.35
N VAL A 113 -16.23 -3.22 -5.08
CA VAL A 113 -17.13 -4.10 -4.31
C VAL A 113 -18.59 -3.70 -4.44
N ASP A 114 -18.90 -2.48 -4.86
CA ASP A 114 -20.26 -2.00 -5.04
C ASP A 114 -20.67 -1.81 -6.52
N ASN A 115 -19.75 -2.10 -7.44
CA ASN A 115 -19.90 -2.00 -8.89
C ASN A 115 -20.19 -0.57 -9.38
N ASP A 116 -19.57 0.42 -8.77
CA ASP A 116 -19.67 1.82 -9.21
C ASP A 116 -18.59 2.21 -10.24
N GLY A 117 -17.62 1.33 -10.48
CA GLY A 117 -16.56 1.48 -11.48
C GLY A 117 -15.24 1.97 -10.88
N ASP A 118 -15.20 2.27 -9.59
CA ASP A 118 -14.02 2.72 -8.86
C ASP A 118 -13.44 1.58 -8.01
N LEU A 119 -12.16 1.69 -7.62
CA LEU A 119 -11.52 0.69 -6.77
C LEU A 119 -11.66 1.04 -5.29
N ASP A 120 -12.27 0.14 -4.53
CA ASP A 120 -12.32 0.21 -3.08
C ASP A 120 -11.06 -0.37 -2.45
N LEU A 121 -10.55 0.26 -1.40
CA LEU A 121 -9.36 -0.16 -0.68
C LEU A 121 -9.72 -0.82 0.64
N TYR A 122 -9.33 -2.06 0.83
CA TYR A 122 -9.43 -2.78 2.08
C TYR A 122 -8.07 -2.92 2.76
N ILE A 123 -7.94 -2.46 4.03
CA ILE A 123 -6.70 -2.57 4.81
C ILE A 123 -6.93 -3.42 6.04
N THR A 124 -6.12 -4.45 6.23
CA THR A 124 -6.10 -5.25 7.45
C THR A 124 -5.14 -4.66 8.48
N ASN A 125 -5.61 -4.51 9.72
CA ASN A 125 -4.81 -3.95 10.81
C ASN A 125 -4.58 -4.96 11.93
N TYR A 126 -3.36 -4.98 12.47
CA TYR A 126 -3.01 -5.75 13.66
C TYR A 126 -3.24 -4.89 14.91
N LYS A 127 -4.04 -5.38 15.87
CA LYS A 127 -4.36 -4.63 17.08
C LYS A 127 -3.18 -4.60 18.05
N ARG A 128 -2.52 -3.47 18.17
CA ARG A 128 -1.34 -3.26 19.03
C ARG A 128 -1.55 -3.57 20.52
N LYS A 129 -2.78 -3.51 21.02
CA LYS A 129 -3.11 -3.80 22.44
C LYS A 129 -2.99 -5.27 22.82
N ALA A 130 -3.04 -6.18 21.87
CA ALA A 130 -2.97 -7.63 22.13
C ALA A 130 -1.58 -8.13 22.52
N MET A 131 -0.52 -7.38 22.21
CA MET A 131 0.85 -7.77 22.59
C MET A 131 1.23 -7.42 24.05
N ARG A 132 0.45 -6.58 24.74
CA ARG A 132 0.76 -6.14 26.12
C ARG A 132 -0.02 -6.85 27.21
N ASP A 133 -1.13 -7.44 26.87
CA ASP A 133 -1.99 -8.10 27.85
C ASP A 133 -1.74 -9.61 27.77
N SER A 134 -1.21 -10.17 28.84
CA SER A 134 -1.03 -11.61 29.10
C SER A 134 -2.39 -12.35 29.25
N LEU A 135 -3.32 -12.10 28.34
CA LEU A 135 -4.64 -12.71 28.31
C LEU A 135 -4.72 -13.70 27.13
N PRO A 136 -5.64 -14.67 27.17
CA PRO A 136 -5.78 -15.69 26.13
C PRO A 136 -5.88 -15.05 24.74
N PRO A 137 -5.50 -15.78 23.67
CA PRO A 137 -5.33 -15.22 22.35
C PRO A 137 -6.50 -14.34 21.99
N PRO A 138 -6.25 -13.06 21.62
CA PRO A 138 -7.32 -12.16 21.30
C PRO A 138 -8.06 -12.70 20.08
N ALA A 139 -9.37 -12.66 20.16
CA ALA A 139 -10.17 -12.75 18.94
C ALA A 139 -9.61 -11.70 17.96
N ILE A 140 -9.26 -12.12 16.76
CA ILE A 140 -8.82 -11.24 15.70
C ILE A 140 -10.00 -10.30 15.40
N SER A 141 -9.93 -9.08 15.94
CA SER A 141 -10.90 -8.06 15.54
C SER A 141 -10.36 -7.41 14.29
N PHE A 142 -10.96 -7.70 13.16
CA PHE A 142 -10.76 -6.96 11.93
C PHE A 142 -11.46 -5.62 12.11
N ASP A 143 -10.69 -4.55 12.23
CA ASP A 143 -11.23 -3.20 12.13
C ASP A 143 -11.21 -2.87 10.64
N ASN A 144 -12.32 -3.20 9.99
CA ASN A 144 -12.48 -3.07 8.55
C ASN A 144 -12.77 -1.60 8.25
N THR A 145 -11.85 -0.92 7.61
CA THR A 145 -12.06 0.42 7.10
C THR A 145 -11.81 0.39 5.61
N LEU A 146 -12.84 0.54 4.83
CA LEU A 146 -12.81 0.74 3.38
C LEU A 146 -12.64 2.22 3.07
N TYR A 147 -11.95 2.53 1.98
CA TYR A 147 -11.66 3.89 1.58
C TYR A 147 -11.89 4.08 0.08
N GLU A 148 -12.33 5.21 -0.24
CA GLU A 148 -12.91 5.72 -1.47
C GLU A 148 -11.87 6.28 -2.46
N SER A 149 -12.24 6.33 -3.72
CA SER A 149 -11.54 6.95 -4.85
C SER A 149 -11.39 8.49 -4.77
N PRO A 150 -10.47 9.12 -5.54
CA PRO A 150 -10.14 10.55 -5.46
C PRO A 150 -11.25 11.55 -5.74
N ASP A 151 -12.37 11.15 -6.26
CA ASP A 151 -13.53 12.01 -6.54
C ASP A 151 -14.42 12.29 -5.32
N GLY A 152 -14.05 11.77 -4.15
CA GLY A 152 -14.64 12.16 -2.87
C GLY A 152 -15.75 11.27 -2.33
N LYS A 153 -15.92 10.06 -2.83
CA LYS A 153 -16.95 9.12 -2.38
C LYS A 153 -16.39 7.90 -1.67
N TRP A 154 -15.74 8.07 -0.53
CA TRP A 154 -15.22 6.93 0.25
C TRP A 154 -16.24 6.47 1.28
N GLU A 155 -16.78 5.27 1.15
CA GLU A 155 -17.69 4.71 2.14
C GLU A 155 -17.02 3.59 2.96
N VAL A 156 -17.39 3.53 4.23
CA VAL A 156 -17.03 2.43 5.14
C VAL A 156 -18.03 1.31 4.92
N VAL A 157 -17.57 0.17 4.43
CA VAL A 157 -18.41 -1.02 4.42
C VAL A 157 -18.42 -1.62 5.82
N PRO A 158 -19.58 -1.75 6.48
CA PRO A 158 -19.66 -2.37 7.79
C PRO A 158 -19.19 -3.84 7.71
N PRO A 159 -18.62 -4.39 8.79
CA PRO A 159 -18.22 -5.79 8.81
C PRO A 159 -19.43 -6.68 8.46
N PHE A 160 -19.20 -7.64 7.60
CA PHE A 160 -20.20 -8.66 7.28
C PHE A 160 -20.65 -9.35 8.57
N ASN A 161 -21.96 -9.33 8.85
CA ASN A 161 -22.60 -10.09 9.92
C ASN A 161 -22.60 -11.58 9.61
#